data_a82dbcc964606910730d670a70d23784
#
_entry.id   a82dbcc964606910730d670a70d23784
#
_cell.length_a   1.000
_cell.length_b   1.000
_cell.length_c   1.000
_cell.angle_alpha   90.00
_cell.angle_beta   90.00
_cell.angle_gamma   90.00
#
_symmetry.space_group_name_H-M   'P 1'
#
loop_
_entity.id
_entity.type
_entity.pdbx_description
1 polymer ?
#
loop_
_entity_poly.entity_id
_entity_poly.type
_entity_poly.pdbx_seq_one_letter_code
_entity_poly.pdbx_strand_id
1 'polypeptide(L)'
;MDYEKIIDELIEKKLQAALAELDKKREQTTAAYAQKKESAKAEREDLTRGAYADYAKNIDPTGIASEKMAARGLKDSGKTETAKVGYYNVYQNMLAAIRNKTDEELQSLSEQEQKALTALDEADTKARDNAYTLLMEEQIRRQEAAAKQAEADRQYQLKLAAQAAKKTSTAKTEVVGYPVNGTEKEKYNWLKRELSALAWSVSPDEDNPRNRILAQSKKYLDLAYRDLSTTYYSKLLDIVV
;
A
#
# COMPACT_ATOMS: atom_id res chain seq x y z
N MET A 1 -25.95 6.86 -3.92
CA MET A 1 -25.10 6.20 -2.92
C MET A 1 -23.73 6.06 -3.58
N ASP A 2 -22.69 6.61 -2.95
CA ASP A 2 -21.35 6.70 -3.56
C ASP A 2 -20.61 5.37 -3.32
N TYR A 3 -20.84 4.39 -4.19
CA TYR A 3 -20.26 3.04 -4.08
C TYR A 3 -18.75 3.06 -4.04
N GLU A 4 -18.13 4.07 -4.63
CA GLU A 4 -16.67 4.23 -4.67
C GLU A 4 -16.11 4.47 -3.26
N LYS A 5 -16.72 5.36 -2.50
CA LYS A 5 -16.33 5.61 -1.10
C LYS A 5 -16.52 4.38 -0.22
N ILE A 6 -17.58 3.62 -0.47
CA ILE A 6 -17.88 2.40 0.30
C ILE A 6 -16.77 1.35 0.10
N ILE A 7 -16.27 1.20 -1.15
CA ILE A 7 -15.20 0.25 -1.44
C ILE A 7 -13.88 0.70 -0.77
N ASP A 8 -13.53 1.98 -0.88
CA ASP A 8 -12.32 2.52 -0.26
C ASP A 8 -12.37 2.36 1.28
N GLU A 9 -13.50 2.72 1.90
CA GLU A 9 -13.72 2.55 3.34
C GLU A 9 -13.67 1.06 3.76
N LEU A 10 -14.14 0.15 2.92
CA LEU A 10 -14.10 -1.29 3.20
C LEU A 10 -12.67 -1.83 3.18
N ILE A 11 -11.86 -1.41 2.20
CA ILE A 11 -10.44 -1.79 2.09
C ILE A 11 -9.69 -1.25 3.32
N GLU A 12 -9.88 0.02 3.66
CA GLU A 12 -9.25 0.65 4.80
C GLU A 12 -9.65 -0.04 6.13
N LYS A 13 -10.93 -0.34 6.31
CA LYS A 13 -11.42 -1.06 7.50
C LYS A 13 -10.82 -2.46 7.62
N LYS A 14 -10.66 -3.18 6.50
CA LYS A 14 -9.99 -4.49 6.50
C LYS A 14 -8.51 -4.37 6.85
N LEU A 15 -7.83 -3.36 6.32
CA LEU A 15 -6.43 -3.09 6.66
C LEU A 15 -6.29 -2.79 8.15
N GLN A 16 -7.10 -1.88 8.71
CA GLN A 16 -7.06 -1.53 10.13
C GLN A 16 -7.32 -2.75 11.02
N ALA A 17 -8.27 -3.61 10.65
CA ALA A 17 -8.53 -4.84 11.38
C ALA A 17 -7.34 -5.81 11.35
N ALA A 18 -6.68 -5.95 10.20
CA ALA A 18 -5.48 -6.79 10.06
C ALA A 18 -4.30 -6.24 10.88
N LEU A 19 -4.08 -4.93 10.86
CA LEU A 19 -3.04 -4.28 11.65
C LEU A 19 -3.28 -4.41 13.16
N ALA A 20 -4.52 -4.22 13.61
CA ALA A 20 -4.88 -4.40 15.02
C ALA A 20 -4.67 -5.85 15.49
N GLU A 21 -4.91 -6.83 14.63
CA GLU A 21 -4.60 -8.25 14.93
C GLU A 21 -3.09 -8.49 15.04
N LEU A 22 -2.30 -7.88 14.16
CA LEU A 22 -0.84 -7.97 14.20
C LEU A 22 -0.26 -7.30 15.45
N ASP A 23 -0.79 -6.15 15.85
CA ASP A 23 -0.37 -5.46 17.08
C ASP A 23 -0.67 -6.31 18.32
N LYS A 24 -1.85 -6.92 18.38
CA LYS A 24 -2.19 -7.88 19.45
C LYS A 24 -1.25 -9.08 19.48
N LYS A 25 -0.85 -9.60 18.30
CA LYS A 25 0.14 -10.68 18.22
C LYS A 25 1.52 -10.23 18.68
N ARG A 26 1.94 -8.99 18.41
CA ARG A 26 3.19 -8.40 18.91
C ARG A 26 3.19 -8.36 20.44
N GLU A 27 2.13 -7.81 21.02
CA GLU A 27 1.99 -7.75 22.49
C GLU A 27 2.05 -9.15 23.13
N GLN A 28 1.31 -10.11 22.56
CA GLN A 28 1.32 -11.50 23.06
C GLN A 28 2.70 -12.15 22.92
N THR A 29 3.38 -11.92 21.80
CA THR A 29 4.73 -12.45 21.57
C THR A 29 5.72 -11.87 22.57
N THR A 30 5.74 -10.56 22.74
CA THR A 30 6.62 -9.88 23.70
C THR A 30 6.35 -10.35 25.14
N ALA A 31 5.08 -10.45 25.54
CA ALA A 31 4.72 -10.94 26.85
C ALA A 31 5.14 -12.40 27.10
N ALA A 32 4.96 -13.27 26.09
CA ALA A 32 5.35 -14.67 26.16
C ALA A 32 6.88 -14.84 26.32
N TYR A 33 7.68 -14.06 25.55
CA TYR A 33 9.14 -14.11 25.69
C TYR A 33 9.61 -13.46 26.99
N ALA A 34 8.98 -12.40 27.46
CA ALA A 34 9.27 -11.83 28.78
C ALA A 34 9.05 -12.86 29.89
N GLN A 35 7.95 -13.59 29.84
CA GLN A 35 7.66 -14.65 30.82
C GLN A 35 8.71 -15.78 30.76
N LYS A 36 9.12 -16.23 29.58
CA LYS A 36 10.17 -17.23 29.42
C LYS A 36 11.51 -16.75 29.99
N LYS A 37 11.89 -15.51 29.74
CA LYS A 37 13.11 -14.91 30.27
C LYS A 37 13.08 -14.83 31.81
N GLU A 38 11.93 -14.45 32.39
CA GLU A 38 11.77 -14.46 33.85
C GLU A 38 11.82 -15.87 34.44
N SER A 39 11.25 -16.86 33.76
CA SER A 39 11.36 -18.26 34.19
C SER A 39 12.81 -18.76 34.17
N ALA A 40 13.58 -18.44 33.12
CA ALA A 40 15.00 -18.79 33.02
C ALA A 40 15.84 -18.13 34.16
N LYS A 41 15.53 -16.88 34.51
CA LYS A 41 16.18 -16.20 35.66
C LYS A 41 15.80 -16.84 37.00
N ALA A 42 14.55 -17.20 37.19
CA ALA A 42 14.10 -17.88 38.41
C ALA A 42 14.77 -19.25 38.53
N GLU A 43 14.86 -20.03 37.45
CA GLU A 43 15.60 -21.29 37.43
C GLU A 43 17.08 -21.10 37.82
N ARG A 44 17.74 -20.03 37.28
CA ARG A 44 19.10 -19.68 37.69
C ARG A 44 19.23 -19.44 39.18
N GLU A 45 18.30 -18.69 39.78
CA GLU A 45 18.31 -18.43 41.20
C GLU A 45 18.13 -19.71 42.04
N ASP A 46 17.25 -20.60 41.61
CA ASP A 46 17.01 -21.89 42.27
C ASP A 46 18.25 -22.79 42.17
N LEU A 47 18.85 -22.89 40.98
CA LEU A 47 20.09 -23.64 40.79
C LEU A 47 21.24 -23.07 41.63
N THR A 48 21.35 -21.74 41.71
CA THR A 48 22.36 -21.02 42.50
C THR A 48 22.16 -21.32 43.99
N ARG A 49 20.91 -21.27 44.50
CA ARG A 49 20.57 -21.66 45.88
C ARG A 49 20.89 -23.13 46.17
N GLY A 50 20.60 -24.03 45.23
CA GLY A 50 20.94 -25.43 45.32
C GLY A 50 22.46 -25.64 45.40
N ALA A 51 23.23 -25.03 44.50
CA ALA A 51 24.69 -25.10 44.51
C ALA A 51 25.28 -24.57 45.83
N TYR A 52 24.72 -23.47 46.39
CA TYR A 52 25.14 -22.97 47.67
C TYR A 52 24.81 -23.92 48.81
N ALA A 53 23.61 -24.52 48.84
CA ALA A 53 23.23 -25.46 49.88
C ALA A 53 24.14 -26.71 49.87
N ASP A 54 24.51 -27.21 48.69
CA ASP A 54 25.44 -28.35 48.58
C ASP A 54 26.85 -27.97 49.02
N TYR A 55 27.33 -26.77 48.64
CA TYR A 55 28.60 -26.26 49.15
C TYR A 55 28.60 -26.15 50.67
N ALA A 56 27.56 -25.50 51.23
CA ALA A 56 27.43 -25.32 52.70
C ALA A 56 27.46 -26.68 53.46
N LYS A 57 26.74 -27.71 52.98
CA LYS A 57 26.79 -29.06 53.55
C LYS A 57 28.18 -29.67 53.56
N ASN A 58 28.99 -29.39 52.58
CA ASN A 58 30.30 -29.97 52.44
C ASN A 58 31.37 -29.25 53.32
N ILE A 59 31.18 -27.96 53.62
CA ILE A 59 32.09 -27.18 54.47
C ILE A 59 31.70 -27.12 55.94
N ASP A 60 30.49 -27.55 56.27
CA ASP A 60 29.97 -27.59 57.64
C ASP A 60 30.93 -28.46 58.51
N PRO A 61 31.36 -27.96 59.69
CA PRO A 61 32.15 -28.74 60.60
C PRO A 61 31.52 -30.05 61.07
N THR A 62 30.19 -30.15 60.99
CA THR A 62 29.37 -31.33 61.32
C THR A 62 28.89 -32.04 60.05
N GLY A 63 29.26 -31.58 58.84
CA GLY A 63 28.81 -32.14 57.59
C GLY A 63 29.55 -33.39 57.17
N ILE A 64 29.03 -34.03 56.06
CA ILE A 64 29.47 -35.30 55.55
C ILE A 64 30.99 -35.29 55.25
N ALA A 65 31.54 -34.20 54.72
CA ALA A 65 32.96 -34.06 54.44
C ALA A 65 33.81 -34.03 55.70
N SER A 66 33.35 -33.36 56.76
CA SER A 66 34.00 -33.27 58.06
C SER A 66 33.98 -34.64 58.75
N GLU A 67 32.84 -35.35 58.72
CA GLU A 67 32.73 -36.71 59.29
C GLU A 67 33.66 -37.70 58.56
N LYS A 68 33.75 -37.67 57.23
CA LYS A 68 34.68 -38.50 56.47
C LYS A 68 36.15 -38.19 56.79
N MET A 69 36.50 -36.92 57.05
CA MET A 69 37.84 -36.53 57.45
C MET A 69 38.14 -36.92 58.89
N ALA A 70 37.18 -36.78 59.79
CA ALA A 70 37.30 -37.23 61.16
C ALA A 70 37.51 -38.76 61.24
N ALA A 71 36.76 -39.55 60.52
CA ALA A 71 36.89 -41.00 60.46
C ALA A 71 38.28 -41.46 59.93
N ARG A 72 38.98 -40.60 59.18
CA ARG A 72 40.35 -40.82 58.67
C ARG A 72 41.42 -40.22 59.63
N GLY A 73 41.05 -39.69 60.78
CA GLY A 73 41.99 -39.04 61.71
C GLY A 73 42.59 -37.71 61.19
N LEU A 74 41.98 -37.05 60.22
CA LEU A 74 42.47 -35.89 59.51
C LEU A 74 41.77 -34.58 59.91
N LYS A 75 40.91 -34.59 60.94
CA LYS A 75 40.02 -33.47 61.29
C LYS A 75 40.71 -32.16 61.51
N ASP A 76 41.89 -32.14 62.12
CA ASP A 76 42.66 -30.93 62.46
C ASP A 76 43.96 -30.82 61.63
N SER A 77 44.01 -31.47 60.50
CA SER A 77 45.17 -31.42 59.59
C SER A 77 45.00 -30.35 58.50
N GLY A 78 46.11 -29.81 57.97
CA GLY A 78 46.08 -28.91 56.82
C GLY A 78 45.37 -29.44 55.58
N LYS A 79 45.12 -30.75 55.56
CA LYS A 79 44.32 -31.39 54.49
C LYS A 79 42.84 -31.02 54.53
N THR A 80 42.30 -30.63 55.74
CA THR A 80 40.93 -30.15 55.89
C THR A 80 40.76 -28.82 55.18
N GLU A 81 41.73 -27.89 55.32
CA GLU A 81 41.72 -26.62 54.66
C GLU A 81 41.87 -26.74 53.12
N THR A 82 42.73 -27.63 52.68
CA THR A 82 42.89 -27.95 51.25
C THR A 82 41.59 -28.51 50.67
N ALA A 83 40.86 -29.37 51.40
CA ALA A 83 39.54 -29.87 51.00
C ALA A 83 38.51 -28.77 50.89
N LYS A 84 38.43 -27.81 51.86
CA LYS A 84 37.50 -26.68 51.79
C LYS A 84 37.79 -25.81 50.56
N VAL A 85 39.04 -25.54 50.25
CA VAL A 85 39.41 -24.81 49.02
C VAL A 85 38.96 -25.59 47.79
N GLY A 86 39.11 -26.94 47.78
CA GLY A 86 38.60 -27.76 46.70
C GLY A 86 37.09 -27.66 46.52
N TYR A 87 36.29 -27.71 47.59
CA TYR A 87 34.85 -27.56 47.54
C TYR A 87 34.44 -26.11 47.08
N TYR A 88 35.16 -25.11 47.52
CA TYR A 88 34.92 -23.75 47.05
C TYR A 88 35.16 -23.60 45.54
N ASN A 89 36.27 -24.17 45.02
CA ASN A 89 36.52 -24.15 43.58
C ASN A 89 35.45 -24.90 42.77
N VAL A 90 34.98 -26.05 43.28
CA VAL A 90 33.86 -26.77 42.65
C VAL A 90 32.60 -25.89 42.62
N TYR A 91 32.26 -25.21 43.75
CA TYR A 91 31.15 -24.32 43.83
C TYR A 91 31.26 -23.15 42.85
N GLN A 92 32.42 -22.50 42.76
CA GLN A 92 32.66 -21.42 41.80
C GLN A 92 32.51 -21.90 40.34
N ASN A 93 33.00 -23.09 40.02
CA ASN A 93 32.83 -23.69 38.69
C ASN A 93 31.33 -23.99 38.40
N MET A 94 30.56 -24.45 39.38
CA MET A 94 29.15 -24.65 39.23
C MET A 94 28.39 -23.35 38.99
N LEU A 95 28.73 -22.28 39.74
CA LEU A 95 28.16 -20.95 39.52
C LEU A 95 28.47 -20.40 38.12
N ALA A 96 29.71 -20.59 37.65
CA ALA A 96 30.08 -20.16 36.31
C ALA A 96 29.32 -20.96 35.24
N ALA A 97 29.16 -22.28 35.39
CA ALA A 97 28.37 -23.09 34.48
C ALA A 97 26.89 -22.71 34.46
N ILE A 98 26.27 -22.45 35.64
CA ILE A 98 24.89 -21.98 35.74
C ILE A 98 24.73 -20.63 35.02
N ARG A 99 25.64 -19.69 35.24
CA ARG A 99 25.62 -18.38 34.57
C ARG A 99 25.70 -18.54 33.06
N ASN A 100 26.71 -19.23 32.56
CA ASN A 100 26.93 -19.40 31.11
C ASN A 100 25.71 -20.04 30.45
N LYS A 101 25.19 -21.13 31.04
CA LYS A 101 23.97 -21.78 30.51
C LYS A 101 22.78 -20.84 30.46
N THR A 102 22.52 -20.06 31.53
CA THR A 102 21.40 -19.13 31.57
C THR A 102 21.61 -17.96 30.60
N ASP A 103 22.82 -17.43 30.49
CA ASP A 103 23.15 -16.32 29.58
C ASP A 103 22.97 -16.78 28.11
N GLU A 104 23.40 -18.01 27.75
CA GLU A 104 23.17 -18.61 26.43
C GLU A 104 21.66 -18.78 26.15
N GLU A 105 20.90 -19.24 27.15
CA GLU A 105 19.43 -19.38 27.04
C GLU A 105 18.74 -18.03 26.87
N LEU A 106 19.09 -17.03 27.64
CA LEU A 106 18.56 -15.67 27.51
C LEU A 106 18.89 -15.05 26.17
N GLN A 107 20.10 -15.26 25.65
CA GLN A 107 20.48 -14.80 24.32
C GLN A 107 19.66 -15.50 23.25
N SER A 108 19.52 -16.83 23.32
CA SER A 108 18.69 -17.61 22.38
C SER A 108 17.25 -17.16 22.38
N LEU A 109 16.64 -16.92 23.57
CA LEU A 109 15.28 -16.38 23.69
C LEU A 109 15.17 -14.98 23.08
N SER A 110 16.19 -14.14 23.24
CA SER A 110 16.21 -12.79 22.66
C SER A 110 16.27 -12.83 21.13
N GLU A 111 17.09 -13.72 20.57
CA GLU A 111 17.18 -13.93 19.12
C GLU A 111 15.87 -14.47 18.53
N GLN A 112 15.23 -15.42 19.24
CA GLN A 112 13.92 -15.96 18.83
C GLN A 112 12.82 -14.90 18.88
N GLU A 113 12.79 -14.08 19.93
CA GLU A 113 11.86 -12.94 20.04
C GLU A 113 12.04 -11.98 18.87
N GLN A 114 13.28 -11.60 18.57
CA GLN A 114 13.57 -10.69 17.47
C GLN A 114 13.15 -11.26 16.12
N LYS A 115 13.41 -12.54 15.87
CA LYS A 115 12.94 -13.21 14.64
C LYS A 115 11.41 -13.23 14.55
N ALA A 116 10.72 -13.50 15.67
CA ALA A 116 9.26 -13.50 15.68
C ALA A 116 8.69 -12.09 15.44
N LEU A 117 9.28 -11.05 16.01
CA LEU A 117 8.88 -9.66 15.78
C LEU A 117 9.15 -9.22 14.34
N THR A 118 10.30 -9.57 13.78
CA THR A 118 10.62 -9.29 12.36
C THR A 118 9.60 -9.93 11.42
N ALA A 119 9.18 -11.18 11.69
CA ALA A 119 8.15 -11.84 10.89
C ALA A 119 6.78 -11.12 10.97
N LEU A 120 6.45 -10.52 12.12
CA LEU A 120 5.25 -9.71 12.28
C LEU A 120 5.36 -8.37 11.53
N ASP A 121 6.55 -7.75 11.49
CA ASP A 121 6.81 -6.53 10.72
C ASP A 121 6.72 -6.79 9.21
N GLU A 122 7.22 -7.92 8.75
CA GLU A 122 7.04 -8.35 7.35
C GLU A 122 5.57 -8.60 7.01
N ALA A 123 4.80 -9.18 7.94
CA ALA A 123 3.36 -9.38 7.75
C ALA A 123 2.59 -8.04 7.72
N ASP A 124 2.97 -7.07 8.55
CA ASP A 124 2.44 -5.71 8.52
C ASP A 124 2.70 -5.05 7.15
N THR A 125 3.96 -5.09 6.68
CA THR A 125 4.32 -4.55 5.38
C THR A 125 3.52 -5.19 4.26
N LYS A 126 3.40 -6.52 4.25
CA LYS A 126 2.58 -7.24 3.26
C LYS A 126 1.10 -6.88 3.32
N ALA A 127 0.54 -6.67 4.51
CA ALA A 127 -0.85 -6.25 4.66
C ALA A 127 -1.09 -4.85 4.06
N ARG A 128 -0.16 -3.91 4.27
CA ARG A 128 -0.21 -2.56 3.68
C ARG A 128 -0.03 -2.60 2.17
N ASP A 129 0.93 -3.35 1.67
CA ASP A 129 1.18 -3.50 0.22
C ASP A 129 -0.03 -4.10 -0.49
N ASN A 130 -0.66 -5.13 0.10
CA ASN A 130 -1.87 -5.73 -0.45
C ASN A 130 -3.03 -4.73 -0.48
N ALA A 131 -3.24 -3.95 0.58
CA ALA A 131 -4.28 -2.94 0.62
C ALA A 131 -4.02 -1.84 -0.42
N TYR A 132 -2.77 -1.37 -0.55
CA TYR A 132 -2.38 -0.41 -1.57
C TYR A 132 -2.61 -0.94 -2.98
N THR A 133 -2.23 -2.18 -3.26
CA THR A 133 -2.45 -2.84 -4.55
C THR A 133 -3.95 -2.88 -4.89
N LEU A 134 -4.80 -3.26 -3.94
CA LEU A 134 -6.25 -3.29 -4.13
C LEU A 134 -6.82 -1.90 -4.42
N LEU A 135 -6.34 -0.86 -3.73
CA LEU A 135 -6.76 0.53 -3.99
C LEU A 135 -6.33 0.98 -5.39
N MET A 136 -5.10 0.67 -5.81
CA MET A 136 -4.60 1.00 -7.15
C MET A 136 -5.38 0.26 -8.24
N GLU A 137 -5.65 -1.03 -8.08
CA GLU A 137 -6.46 -1.80 -9.02
C GLU A 137 -7.88 -1.23 -9.15
N GLU A 138 -8.48 -0.82 -8.04
CA GLU A 138 -9.79 -0.19 -8.06
C GLU A 138 -9.76 1.18 -8.74
N GLN A 139 -8.74 1.99 -8.52
CA GLN A 139 -8.56 3.27 -9.23
C GLN A 139 -8.40 3.07 -10.74
N ILE A 140 -7.61 2.08 -11.17
CA ILE A 140 -7.45 1.74 -12.59
C ILE A 140 -8.80 1.34 -13.18
N ARG A 141 -9.54 0.47 -12.49
CA ARG A 141 -10.89 0.04 -12.93
C ARG A 141 -11.85 1.21 -13.09
N ARG A 142 -11.82 2.18 -12.16
CA ARG A 142 -12.63 3.41 -12.22
C ARG A 142 -12.25 4.26 -13.42
N GLN A 143 -10.96 4.45 -13.67
CA GLN A 143 -10.48 5.20 -14.84
C GLN A 143 -10.90 4.53 -16.15
N GLU A 144 -10.78 3.22 -16.25
CA GLU A 144 -11.23 2.47 -17.44
C GLU A 144 -12.76 2.55 -17.63
N ALA A 145 -13.54 2.47 -16.56
CA ALA A 145 -14.99 2.61 -16.62
C ALA A 145 -15.39 4.02 -17.06
N ALA A 146 -14.75 5.05 -16.50
CA ALA A 146 -14.98 6.45 -16.88
C ALA A 146 -14.59 6.70 -18.35
N ALA A 147 -13.47 6.14 -18.81
CA ALA A 147 -13.03 6.27 -20.20
C ALA A 147 -14.02 5.61 -21.17
N LYS A 148 -14.51 4.40 -20.84
CA LYS A 148 -15.55 3.71 -21.63
C LYS A 148 -16.86 4.47 -21.68
N GLN A 149 -17.25 5.08 -20.55
CA GLN A 149 -18.46 5.90 -20.47
C GLN A 149 -18.33 7.18 -21.30
N ALA A 150 -17.19 7.86 -21.19
CA ALA A 150 -16.90 9.05 -21.99
C ALA A 150 -16.87 8.74 -23.51
N GLU A 151 -16.36 7.57 -23.90
CA GLU A 151 -16.39 7.13 -25.29
C GLU A 151 -17.82 6.81 -25.76
N ALA A 152 -18.63 6.14 -24.93
CA ALA A 152 -20.03 5.86 -25.24
C ALA A 152 -20.86 7.16 -25.36
N ASP A 153 -20.64 8.12 -24.48
CA ASP A 153 -21.27 9.44 -24.52
C ASP A 153 -20.87 10.19 -25.80
N ARG A 154 -19.60 10.14 -26.16
CA ARG A 154 -19.11 10.74 -27.41
C ARG A 154 -19.77 10.11 -28.64
N GLN A 155 -19.86 8.79 -28.67
CA GLN A 155 -20.56 8.10 -29.76
C GLN A 155 -22.06 8.42 -29.80
N TYR A 156 -22.71 8.55 -28.64
CA TYR A 156 -24.10 8.96 -28.55
C TYR A 156 -24.31 10.37 -29.08
N GLN A 157 -23.46 11.32 -28.69
CA GLN A 157 -23.48 12.70 -29.21
C GLN A 157 -23.28 12.75 -30.74
N LEU A 158 -22.35 11.95 -31.28
CA LEU A 158 -22.15 11.85 -32.72
C LEU A 158 -23.39 11.30 -33.43
N LYS A 159 -24.06 10.30 -32.87
CA LYS A 159 -25.32 9.76 -33.40
C LYS A 159 -26.46 10.78 -33.37
N LEU A 160 -26.58 11.54 -32.29
CA LEU A 160 -27.58 12.61 -32.19
C LEU A 160 -27.31 13.72 -33.19
N ALA A 161 -26.05 14.14 -33.36
CA ALA A 161 -25.68 15.14 -34.36
C ALA A 161 -25.99 14.65 -35.78
N ALA A 162 -25.71 13.39 -36.10
CA ALA A 162 -26.01 12.78 -37.39
C ALA A 162 -27.54 12.69 -37.65
N GLN A 163 -28.34 12.40 -36.62
CA GLN A 163 -29.81 12.39 -36.74
C GLN A 163 -30.39 13.80 -36.90
N ALA A 164 -29.84 14.80 -36.17
CA ALA A 164 -30.24 16.18 -36.34
C ALA A 164 -29.92 16.72 -37.74
N ALA A 165 -28.73 16.38 -38.27
CA ALA A 165 -28.34 16.73 -39.64
C ALA A 165 -29.27 16.08 -40.70
N LYS A 166 -29.70 14.83 -40.49
CA LYS A 166 -30.70 14.19 -41.38
C LYS A 166 -32.08 14.85 -41.36
N LYS A 167 -32.51 15.35 -40.21
CA LYS A 167 -33.78 16.10 -40.08
C LYS A 167 -33.74 17.48 -40.71
N THR A 168 -32.60 18.14 -40.74
CA THR A 168 -32.41 19.46 -41.37
C THR A 168 -32.19 19.39 -42.88
N SER A 169 -31.78 18.21 -43.43
CA SER A 169 -31.54 18.04 -44.86
C SER A 169 -32.80 18.04 -45.74
N THR A 170 -34.01 18.03 -45.12
CA THR A 170 -35.27 18.19 -45.85
C THR A 170 -35.69 19.62 -46.07
N ALA A 171 -35.07 20.63 -45.45
CA ALA A 171 -35.25 22.03 -45.77
C ALA A 171 -34.20 22.43 -46.82
N LYS A 172 -34.61 22.61 -48.06
CA LYS A 172 -33.79 23.23 -49.15
C LYS A 172 -33.42 24.67 -48.73
N THR A 173 -32.36 24.82 -48.01
CA THR A 173 -31.78 26.15 -47.80
C THR A 173 -30.91 26.45 -49.02
N GLU A 174 -31.47 27.06 -50.03
CA GLU A 174 -30.69 27.63 -51.15
C GLU A 174 -29.84 28.76 -50.60
N VAL A 175 -28.57 28.48 -50.40
CA VAL A 175 -27.59 29.50 -50.06
C VAL A 175 -27.12 30.11 -51.40
N VAL A 176 -27.44 31.39 -51.59
CA VAL A 176 -27.11 32.15 -52.81
C VAL A 176 -25.61 32.13 -53.07
N GLY A 177 -25.21 31.65 -54.25
CA GLY A 177 -23.82 31.61 -54.72
C GLY A 177 -23.05 30.31 -54.39
N TYR A 178 -23.70 29.34 -53.72
CA TYR A 178 -23.07 28.04 -53.47
C TYR A 178 -22.98 27.19 -54.74
N PRO A 179 -21.76 26.67 -55.11
CA PRO A 179 -21.57 25.93 -56.36
C PRO A 179 -22.12 24.50 -56.24
N VAL A 180 -23.46 24.36 -56.32
CA VAL A 180 -24.17 23.06 -56.11
C VAL A 180 -23.62 21.97 -57.03
N ASN A 181 -23.33 22.30 -58.32
CA ASN A 181 -22.80 21.39 -59.31
C ASN A 181 -21.28 21.41 -59.43
N GLY A 182 -20.60 22.13 -58.53
CA GLY A 182 -19.14 22.24 -58.55
C GLY A 182 -18.46 20.99 -57.95
N THR A 183 -17.16 20.88 -58.26
CA THR A 183 -16.31 19.85 -57.65
C THR A 183 -16.22 20.03 -56.10
N GLU A 184 -15.88 18.95 -55.40
CA GLU A 184 -15.71 19.00 -53.93
C GLU A 184 -14.73 20.10 -53.49
N LYS A 185 -13.65 20.33 -54.25
CA LYS A 185 -12.64 21.36 -53.99
C LYS A 185 -13.24 22.77 -54.16
N GLU A 186 -14.09 22.99 -55.16
CA GLU A 186 -14.75 24.28 -55.38
C GLU A 186 -15.77 24.55 -54.28
N LYS A 187 -16.54 23.56 -53.86
CA LYS A 187 -17.45 23.65 -52.73
C LYS A 187 -16.72 23.98 -51.43
N TYR A 188 -15.61 23.26 -51.17
CA TYR A 188 -14.75 23.51 -50.02
C TYR A 188 -14.18 24.95 -50.03
N ASN A 189 -13.63 25.40 -51.15
CA ASN A 189 -13.04 26.75 -51.23
C ASN A 189 -14.10 27.85 -51.02
N TRP A 190 -15.30 27.65 -51.55
CA TRP A 190 -16.42 28.57 -51.36
C TRP A 190 -16.82 28.63 -49.88
N LEU A 191 -17.04 27.47 -49.24
CA LEU A 191 -17.42 27.38 -47.84
C LEU A 191 -16.33 27.92 -46.92
N LYS A 192 -15.07 27.68 -47.25
CA LYS A 192 -13.92 28.23 -46.52
C LYS A 192 -13.93 29.75 -46.55
N ARG A 193 -14.18 30.35 -47.69
CA ARG A 193 -14.23 31.81 -47.84
C ARG A 193 -15.39 32.40 -47.01
N GLU A 194 -16.57 31.85 -47.11
CA GLU A 194 -17.75 32.33 -46.36
C GLU A 194 -17.59 32.19 -44.86
N LEU A 195 -17.09 31.04 -44.39
CA LEU A 195 -16.83 30.81 -42.96
C LEU A 195 -15.70 31.71 -42.43
N SER A 196 -14.64 31.93 -43.20
CA SER A 196 -13.59 32.87 -42.82
C SER A 196 -14.13 34.30 -42.76
N ALA A 197 -14.96 34.73 -43.70
CA ALA A 197 -15.59 36.04 -43.66
C ALA A 197 -16.48 36.24 -42.45
N LEU A 198 -17.23 35.20 -42.03
CA LEU A 198 -18.03 35.23 -40.80
C LEU A 198 -17.15 35.32 -39.55
N ALA A 199 -16.04 34.56 -39.50
CA ALA A 199 -15.11 34.60 -38.37
C ALA A 199 -14.48 35.99 -38.17
N TRP A 200 -14.18 36.69 -39.28
CA TRP A 200 -13.65 38.06 -39.24
C TRP A 200 -14.71 39.15 -38.96
N SER A 201 -15.99 38.86 -39.15
CA SER A 201 -17.10 39.81 -38.92
C SER A 201 -17.57 39.93 -37.47
N VAL A 202 -17.09 39.05 -36.60
CA VAL A 202 -17.46 39.05 -35.16
C VAL A 202 -16.48 39.92 -34.38
N SER A 203 -17.03 40.90 -33.65
CA SER A 203 -16.23 41.79 -32.80
C SER A 203 -15.64 41.03 -31.62
N PRO A 204 -14.33 41.25 -31.26
CA PRO A 204 -13.72 40.59 -30.11
C PRO A 204 -14.30 40.98 -28.73
N ASP A 205 -15.12 42.02 -28.65
CA ASP A 205 -15.68 42.52 -27.40
C ASP A 205 -17.05 41.91 -27.02
N GLU A 206 -17.51 40.88 -27.72
CA GLU A 206 -18.80 40.24 -27.39
C GLU A 206 -18.61 39.10 -26.38
N ASP A 207 -19.52 39.02 -25.40
CA ASP A 207 -19.51 38.08 -24.24
C ASP A 207 -19.44 36.59 -24.59
N ASN A 208 -19.70 36.19 -25.84
CA ASN A 208 -19.48 34.82 -26.31
C ASN A 208 -19.35 34.73 -27.87
N PRO A 209 -18.25 35.17 -28.45
CA PRO A 209 -18.09 35.22 -29.92
C PRO A 209 -18.16 33.82 -30.56
N ARG A 210 -17.73 32.78 -29.86
CA ARG A 210 -17.78 31.38 -30.35
C ARG A 210 -19.19 30.88 -30.62
N ASN A 211 -20.11 31.10 -29.71
CA ASN A 211 -21.51 30.64 -29.87
C ASN A 211 -22.22 31.35 -31.02
N ARG A 212 -21.89 32.59 -31.25
CA ARG A 212 -22.49 33.41 -32.33
C ARG A 212 -21.94 32.99 -33.70
N ILE A 213 -20.66 32.76 -33.80
CA ILE A 213 -20.02 32.24 -35.03
C ILE A 213 -20.63 30.86 -35.35
N LEU A 214 -20.74 29.95 -34.37
CA LEU A 214 -21.35 28.65 -34.56
C LEU A 214 -22.82 28.74 -35.00
N ALA A 215 -23.61 29.64 -34.44
CA ALA A 215 -25.00 29.82 -34.80
C ALA A 215 -25.18 30.36 -36.22
N GLN A 216 -24.35 31.33 -36.62
CA GLN A 216 -24.39 31.94 -37.96
C GLN A 216 -23.75 31.03 -39.04
N SER A 217 -22.77 30.22 -38.65
CA SER A 217 -22.10 29.28 -39.55
C SER A 217 -22.89 28.00 -39.79
N LYS A 218 -23.91 27.72 -38.96
CA LYS A 218 -24.69 26.48 -39.02
C LYS A 218 -25.14 26.10 -40.43
N LYS A 219 -25.70 27.02 -41.16
CA LYS A 219 -26.16 26.81 -42.57
C LYS A 219 -25.04 26.37 -43.51
N TYR A 220 -23.83 26.90 -43.32
CA TYR A 220 -22.65 26.55 -44.14
C TYR A 220 -22.04 25.22 -43.69
N LEU A 221 -22.04 24.94 -42.41
CA LEU A 221 -21.58 23.66 -41.87
C LEU A 221 -22.52 22.51 -42.29
N ASP A 222 -23.84 22.76 -42.33
CA ASP A 222 -24.82 21.78 -42.84
C ASP A 222 -24.59 21.44 -44.31
N LEU A 223 -24.26 22.46 -45.15
CA LEU A 223 -23.86 22.27 -46.53
C LEU A 223 -22.54 21.48 -46.66
N ALA A 224 -21.54 21.85 -45.82
CA ALA A 224 -20.25 21.18 -45.79
C ALA A 224 -20.41 19.68 -45.42
N TYR A 225 -21.20 19.41 -44.41
CA TYR A 225 -21.49 18.02 -43.97
C TYR A 225 -22.16 17.17 -45.02
N ARG A 226 -23.06 17.78 -45.82
CA ARG A 226 -23.78 17.11 -46.87
C ARG A 226 -22.94 16.83 -48.13
N ASP A 227 -22.10 17.79 -48.53
CA ASP A 227 -21.49 17.86 -49.87
C ASP A 227 -19.98 17.59 -49.88
N LEU A 228 -19.31 17.50 -48.74
CA LEU A 228 -17.87 17.31 -48.62
C LEU A 228 -17.50 16.03 -47.87
N SER A 229 -16.34 15.48 -48.19
CA SER A 229 -15.75 14.39 -47.45
C SER A 229 -15.38 14.81 -45.99
N THR A 230 -15.24 13.83 -45.13
CA THR A 230 -14.87 14.04 -43.72
C THR A 230 -13.57 14.82 -43.53
N THR A 231 -12.63 14.67 -44.48
CA THR A 231 -11.33 15.40 -44.48
C THR A 231 -11.49 16.89 -44.74
N TYR A 232 -12.37 17.27 -45.65
CA TYR A 232 -12.64 18.69 -45.92
C TYR A 232 -13.54 19.31 -44.89
N TYR A 233 -14.50 18.56 -44.37
CA TYR A 233 -15.38 19.00 -43.30
C TYR A 233 -14.60 19.31 -41.99
N SER A 234 -13.67 18.46 -41.58
CA SER A 234 -12.86 18.71 -40.41
C SER A 234 -12.01 19.99 -40.52
N LYS A 235 -11.43 20.24 -41.69
CA LYS A 235 -10.68 21.48 -41.97
C LYS A 235 -11.55 22.75 -41.93
N LEU A 236 -12.82 22.67 -42.20
CA LEU A 236 -13.76 23.79 -42.05
C LEU A 236 -14.17 24.03 -40.60
N LEU A 237 -14.27 22.97 -39.80
CA LEU A 237 -14.51 23.09 -38.35
C LEU A 237 -13.37 23.83 -37.64
N ASP A 238 -12.12 23.62 -38.06
CA ASP A 238 -10.94 24.32 -37.52
C ASP A 238 -10.96 25.83 -37.73
N ILE A 239 -11.77 26.33 -38.68
CA ILE A 239 -11.96 27.76 -38.94
C ILE A 239 -12.97 28.39 -37.99
N VAL A 240 -13.92 27.59 -37.52
CA VAL A 240 -15.09 28.05 -36.73
C VAL A 240 -14.87 27.83 -35.24
N VAL A 241 -13.99 26.92 -34.86
CA VAL A 241 -13.62 26.58 -33.47
C VAL A 241 -12.37 27.35 -33.05
#